data_bb7cc79ee91dff7f0a88eb62b3cbd5ec
#
_entry.id   bb7cc79ee91dff7f0a88eb62b3cbd5ec
#
_cell.length_a   1.000
_cell.length_b   1.000
_cell.length_c   1.000
_cell.angle_alpha   90.00
_cell.angle_beta   90.00
_cell.angle_gamma   90.00
#
_symmetry.space_group_name_H-M   'P 1'
#
loop_
_entity.id
_entity.type
_entity.pdbx_description
1 polymer ?
#
loop_
_entity_poly.entity_id
_entity_poly.type
_entity_poly.pdbx_seq_one_letter_code
_entity_poly.pdbx_strand_id
1 'polypeptide(L)'
;MSLIPASISTAIADRAKILGTLETLVLGAAGGLLFLWANLPGGLISGAMVAVGIAALAGRPLHMPPILTQTVLVLLGITLGSLVSRQLIQHMSAYPLTIGLLALATFCMTFGSSFYLQRFHRWDPTSALLAASPGALSQITILAAEKGADVPAIAVVQTMRVIILTAALPLVLALTGIAPSAPPVFASVVASPLELAALIAAAIAVALLLRLAKFPASWMFGAMIASSVLHGTALIEGGLPPWMRGVALVGIGAVIGTRFARIRKSTLLSHVNAGLGSFAVAIIISAIFVAVILLTTNVRFADVVVAFAPGAMDAMLALALTLHIDPIFVGAHHLSRFVFVSITTPGIIHLFGRPQEDVDD
;
A
#
# COMPACT_ATOMS: atom_id res chain seq x y z
N MET A 1 -23.72 -21.36 -28.76
CA MET A 1 -23.00 -22.54 -28.20
C MET A 1 -21.59 -22.52 -28.76
N SER A 2 -20.61 -22.14 -28.00
CA SER A 2 -19.20 -22.03 -28.45
C SER A 2 -18.54 -23.41 -28.48
N LEU A 3 -18.16 -23.83 -29.68
CA LEU A 3 -17.53 -25.13 -30.00
C LEU A 3 -16.02 -25.16 -29.72
N ILE A 4 -15.50 -24.36 -28.79
CA ILE A 4 -14.07 -24.37 -28.44
C ILE A 4 -13.87 -25.40 -27.33
N PRO A 5 -13.04 -26.44 -27.53
CA PRO A 5 -12.69 -27.40 -26.48
C PRO A 5 -12.11 -26.70 -25.27
N ALA A 6 -12.49 -27.14 -24.06
CA ALA A 6 -12.05 -26.53 -22.80
C ALA A 6 -10.52 -26.41 -22.68
N SER A 7 -9.76 -27.36 -23.25
CA SER A 7 -8.29 -27.34 -23.30
C SER A 7 -7.70 -26.20 -24.13
N ILE A 8 -8.36 -25.80 -25.21
CA ILE A 8 -7.92 -24.68 -26.07
C ILE A 8 -8.25 -23.35 -25.39
N SER A 9 -9.41 -23.26 -24.73
CA SER A 9 -9.83 -22.08 -23.97
C SER A 9 -8.88 -21.78 -22.79
N THR A 10 -8.46 -22.80 -22.06
CA THR A 10 -7.47 -22.64 -20.95
C THR A 10 -6.10 -22.23 -21.46
N ALA A 11 -5.60 -22.82 -22.54
CA ALA A 11 -4.31 -22.46 -23.13
C ALA A 11 -4.27 -21.02 -23.66
N ILE A 12 -5.37 -20.53 -24.25
CA ILE A 12 -5.50 -19.13 -24.70
C ILE A 12 -5.54 -18.18 -23.50
N ALA A 13 -6.28 -18.52 -22.43
CA ALA A 13 -6.36 -17.72 -21.21
C ALA A 13 -4.99 -17.64 -20.50
N ASP A 14 -4.21 -18.72 -20.48
CA ASP A 14 -2.88 -18.72 -19.87
C ASP A 14 -1.87 -17.92 -20.69
N ARG A 15 -1.92 -18.01 -22.02
CA ARG A 15 -1.10 -17.14 -22.90
C ARG A 15 -1.42 -15.66 -22.69
N ALA A 16 -2.70 -15.29 -22.60
CA ALA A 16 -3.12 -13.91 -22.34
C ALA A 16 -2.60 -13.39 -20.99
N LYS A 17 -2.63 -14.21 -19.93
CA LYS A 17 -2.05 -13.86 -18.62
C LYS A 17 -0.55 -13.68 -18.69
N ILE A 18 0.17 -14.55 -19.38
CA ILE A 18 1.63 -14.46 -19.54
C ILE A 18 1.98 -13.17 -20.28
N LEU A 19 1.32 -12.89 -21.42
CA LEU A 19 1.53 -11.66 -22.18
C LEU A 19 1.21 -10.41 -21.37
N GLY A 20 0.09 -10.41 -20.63
CA GLY A 20 -0.27 -9.32 -19.73
C GLY A 20 0.74 -9.11 -18.61
N THR A 21 1.34 -10.18 -18.09
CA THR A 21 2.42 -10.09 -17.10
C THR A 21 3.69 -9.49 -17.70
N LEU A 22 4.13 -9.96 -18.86
CA LEU A 22 5.31 -9.43 -19.56
C LEU A 22 5.12 -7.94 -19.88
N GLU A 23 3.96 -7.58 -20.41
CA GLU A 23 3.62 -6.19 -20.69
C GLU A 23 3.64 -5.33 -19.42
N THR A 24 3.10 -5.83 -18.30
CA THR A 24 3.13 -5.14 -17.01
C THR A 24 4.56 -4.87 -16.55
N LEU A 25 5.44 -5.87 -16.65
CA LEU A 25 6.84 -5.74 -16.24
C LEU A 25 7.62 -4.77 -17.15
N VAL A 26 7.42 -4.86 -18.45
CA VAL A 26 8.08 -3.96 -19.42
C VAL A 26 7.63 -2.52 -19.23
N LEU A 27 6.32 -2.28 -19.12
CA LEU A 27 5.78 -0.93 -18.89
C LEU A 27 6.21 -0.38 -17.53
N GLY A 28 6.22 -1.22 -16.49
CA GLY A 28 6.70 -0.85 -15.17
C GLY A 28 8.18 -0.46 -15.18
N ALA A 29 9.03 -1.26 -15.83
CA ALA A 29 10.45 -0.96 -15.96
C ALA A 29 10.68 0.32 -16.78
N ALA A 30 10.04 0.46 -17.93
CA ALA A 30 10.15 1.64 -18.78
C ALA A 30 9.71 2.92 -18.07
N GLY A 31 8.55 2.90 -17.41
CA GLY A 31 8.06 4.04 -16.64
C GLY A 31 8.95 4.38 -15.45
N GLY A 32 9.39 3.38 -14.70
CA GLY A 32 10.30 3.57 -13.57
C GLY A 32 11.65 4.18 -14.01
N LEU A 33 12.24 3.67 -15.07
CA LEU A 33 13.50 4.21 -15.61
C LEU A 33 13.33 5.61 -16.18
N LEU A 34 12.21 5.90 -16.86
CA LEU A 34 11.92 7.24 -17.39
C LEU A 34 11.85 8.28 -16.25
N PHE A 35 11.13 7.96 -15.17
CA PHE A 35 11.01 8.87 -14.02
C PHE A 35 12.33 9.01 -13.27
N LEU A 36 13.12 7.93 -13.18
CA LEU A 36 14.45 7.97 -12.60
C LEU A 36 15.38 8.88 -13.44
N TRP A 37 15.35 8.75 -14.75
CA TRP A 37 16.10 9.61 -15.68
C TRP A 37 15.67 11.07 -15.58
N ALA A 38 14.38 11.34 -15.39
CA ALA A 38 13.84 12.67 -15.19
C ALA A 38 14.10 13.23 -13.78
N ASN A 39 14.84 12.52 -12.91
CA ASN A 39 15.11 12.88 -11.50
C ASN A 39 13.84 13.18 -10.69
N LEU A 40 12.73 12.49 -11.01
CA LEU A 40 11.48 12.64 -10.26
C LEU A 40 11.55 11.86 -8.94
N PRO A 41 11.01 12.42 -7.84
CA PRO A 41 11.03 11.79 -6.53
C PRO A 41 10.29 10.45 -6.54
N GLY A 42 10.87 9.43 -5.89
CA GLY A 42 10.30 8.09 -5.90
C GLY A 42 10.26 7.43 -7.29
N GLY A 43 11.13 7.88 -8.23
CA GLY A 43 11.07 7.62 -9.66
C GLY A 43 10.73 6.19 -10.05
N LEU A 44 11.42 5.18 -9.48
CA LEU A 44 11.17 3.78 -9.83
C LEU A 44 9.74 3.32 -9.48
N ILE A 45 9.22 3.68 -8.32
CA ILE A 45 7.87 3.29 -7.88
C ILE A 45 6.82 4.09 -8.66
N SER A 46 6.94 5.42 -8.59
CA SER A 46 5.93 6.33 -9.15
C SER A 46 5.85 6.19 -10.67
N GLY A 47 6.99 6.08 -11.35
CA GLY A 47 7.05 5.88 -12.79
C GLY A 47 6.46 4.54 -13.24
N ALA A 48 6.81 3.45 -12.55
CA ALA A 48 6.23 2.13 -12.82
C ALA A 48 4.70 2.14 -12.61
N MET A 49 4.23 2.71 -11.51
CA MET A 49 2.81 2.81 -11.20
C MET A 49 2.05 3.63 -12.24
N VAL A 50 2.58 4.80 -12.62
CA VAL A 50 1.92 5.69 -13.60
C VAL A 50 1.85 5.03 -14.97
N ALA A 51 2.96 4.46 -15.46
CA ALA A 51 2.98 3.81 -16.77
C ALA A 51 2.02 2.62 -16.85
N VAL A 52 2.07 1.73 -15.87
CA VAL A 52 1.16 0.57 -15.78
C VAL A 52 -0.28 1.03 -15.58
N GLY A 53 -0.52 2.04 -14.74
CA GLY A 53 -1.85 2.58 -14.46
C GLY A 53 -2.50 3.20 -15.70
N ILE A 54 -1.76 4.00 -16.48
CA ILE A 54 -2.24 4.58 -17.74
C ILE A 54 -2.58 3.47 -18.74
N ALA A 55 -1.73 2.48 -18.91
CA ALA A 55 -1.99 1.36 -19.83
C ALA A 55 -3.20 0.53 -19.38
N ALA A 56 -3.36 0.30 -18.07
CA ALA A 56 -4.53 -0.36 -17.50
C ALA A 56 -5.84 0.41 -17.78
N LEU A 57 -5.83 1.73 -17.58
CA LEU A 57 -6.95 2.61 -17.91
C LEU A 57 -7.23 2.68 -19.42
N ALA A 58 -6.18 2.51 -20.26
CA ALA A 58 -6.35 2.36 -21.71
C ALA A 58 -7.02 1.04 -22.11
N GLY A 59 -7.26 0.12 -21.16
CA GLY A 59 -7.94 -1.15 -21.40
C GLY A 59 -7.00 -2.31 -21.72
N ARG A 60 -5.68 -2.15 -21.43
CA ARG A 60 -4.72 -3.26 -21.60
C ARG A 60 -4.96 -4.32 -20.52
N PRO A 61 -4.91 -5.63 -20.86
CA PRO A 61 -5.17 -6.72 -19.92
C PRO A 61 -3.95 -7.01 -19.04
N LEU A 62 -3.51 -6.01 -18.28
CA LEU A 62 -2.34 -6.09 -17.45
C LEU A 62 -2.59 -7.02 -16.24
N HIS A 63 -1.59 -7.83 -15.92
CA HIS A 63 -1.67 -8.81 -14.86
C HIS A 63 -0.37 -8.91 -14.06
N MET A 64 -0.49 -9.07 -12.75
CA MET A 64 0.64 -9.36 -11.87
C MET A 64 0.33 -10.66 -11.11
N PRO A 65 1.01 -11.77 -11.43
CA PRO A 65 0.79 -13.05 -10.77
C PRO A 65 1.06 -12.97 -9.26
N PRO A 66 0.32 -13.74 -8.43
CA PRO A 66 0.53 -13.73 -6.99
C PRO A 66 1.97 -14.05 -6.57
N ILE A 67 2.63 -14.96 -7.26
CA ILE A 67 4.02 -15.34 -6.96
C ILE A 67 4.98 -14.16 -7.15
N LEU A 68 4.85 -13.40 -8.25
CA LEU A 68 5.67 -12.21 -8.48
C LEU A 68 5.37 -11.11 -7.46
N THR A 69 4.09 -10.91 -7.12
CA THR A 69 3.70 -9.97 -6.06
C THR A 69 4.32 -10.35 -4.72
N GLN A 70 4.30 -11.64 -4.35
CA GLN A 70 4.91 -12.15 -3.11
C GLN A 70 6.44 -11.95 -3.13
N THR A 71 7.10 -12.26 -4.25
CA THR A 71 8.53 -12.02 -4.41
C THR A 71 8.89 -10.55 -4.22
N VAL A 72 8.15 -9.65 -4.87
CA VAL A 72 8.33 -8.19 -4.73
C VAL A 72 8.18 -7.76 -3.26
N LEU A 73 7.15 -8.25 -2.57
CA LEU A 73 6.90 -7.92 -1.16
C LEU A 73 8.00 -8.47 -0.23
N VAL A 74 8.54 -9.66 -0.50
CA VAL A 74 9.68 -10.20 0.26
C VAL A 74 10.93 -9.36 0.05
N LEU A 75 11.29 -9.02 -1.19
CA LEU A 75 12.45 -8.17 -1.49
C LEU A 75 12.31 -6.78 -0.85
N LEU A 76 11.10 -6.21 -0.90
CA LEU A 76 10.81 -4.93 -0.25
C LEU A 76 10.95 -5.05 1.26
N GLY A 77 10.39 -6.10 1.87
CA GLY A 77 10.50 -6.36 3.32
C GLY A 77 11.95 -6.53 3.77
N ILE A 78 12.76 -7.29 3.04
CA ILE A 78 14.20 -7.44 3.32
C ILE A 78 14.90 -6.07 3.27
N THR A 79 14.63 -5.28 2.24
CA THR A 79 15.23 -3.95 2.09
C THR A 79 14.84 -3.02 3.25
N LEU A 80 13.56 -3.03 3.66
CA LEU A 80 13.09 -2.24 4.79
C LEU A 80 13.70 -2.70 6.12
N GLY A 81 13.80 -4.00 6.32
CA GLY A 81 14.37 -4.58 7.54
C GLY A 81 15.87 -4.30 7.69
N SER A 82 16.62 -4.22 6.59
CA SER A 82 18.06 -3.88 6.63
C SER A 82 18.34 -2.44 7.07
N LEU A 83 17.34 -1.56 7.09
CA LEU A 83 17.47 -0.19 7.60
C LEU A 83 17.26 -0.08 9.10
N VAL A 84 16.84 -1.15 9.77
CA VAL A 84 16.60 -1.17 11.21
C VAL A 84 17.93 -1.06 11.96
N SER A 85 18.11 0.06 12.65
CA SER A 85 19.27 0.31 13.50
C SER A 85 18.86 0.37 14.97
N ARG A 86 19.84 0.16 15.90
CA ARG A 86 19.60 0.32 17.34
C ARG A 86 19.13 1.73 17.71
N GLN A 87 19.55 2.75 16.96
CA GLN A 87 19.15 4.14 17.19
C GLN A 87 17.66 4.35 16.89
N LEU A 88 17.11 3.72 15.83
CA LEU A 88 15.69 3.76 15.49
C LEU A 88 14.81 3.16 16.60
N ILE A 89 15.27 2.08 17.24
CA ILE A 89 14.54 1.43 18.35
C ILE A 89 14.42 2.36 19.56
N GLN A 90 15.39 3.24 19.82
CA GLN A 90 15.36 4.18 20.94
C GLN A 90 14.28 5.27 20.81
N HIS A 91 13.85 5.60 19.59
CA HIS A 91 12.77 6.57 19.33
C HIS A 91 11.35 6.00 19.51
N MET A 92 11.20 4.71 19.80
CA MET A 92 9.90 4.06 19.97
C MET A 92 9.10 4.56 21.18
N SER A 93 9.68 5.32 22.08
CA SER A 93 9.00 5.86 23.27
C SER A 93 7.83 6.83 22.92
N ALA A 94 7.87 7.49 21.77
CA ALA A 94 6.79 8.35 21.29
C ALA A 94 5.64 7.58 20.60
N TYR A 95 5.84 6.30 20.28
CA TYR A 95 4.88 5.52 19.48
C TYR A 95 3.50 5.35 20.13
N PRO A 96 3.38 5.09 21.45
CA PRO A 96 2.05 4.92 22.07
C PRO A 96 1.14 6.14 21.88
N LEU A 97 1.68 7.34 22.05
CA LEU A 97 0.92 8.58 21.84
C LEU A 97 0.53 8.77 20.37
N THR A 98 1.48 8.61 19.46
CA THR A 98 1.22 8.82 18.02
C THR A 98 0.31 7.73 17.45
N ILE A 99 0.39 6.49 17.93
CA ILE A 99 -0.54 5.41 17.55
C ILE A 99 -1.95 5.68 18.11
N GLY A 100 -2.08 6.17 19.33
CA GLY A 100 -3.36 6.58 19.89
C GLY A 100 -4.02 7.71 19.08
N LEU A 101 -3.23 8.73 18.71
CA LEU A 101 -3.68 9.82 17.83
C LEU A 101 -4.02 9.32 16.42
N LEU A 102 -3.28 8.32 15.90
CA LEU A 102 -3.60 7.70 14.62
C LEU A 102 -4.92 6.94 14.64
N ALA A 103 -5.22 6.22 15.74
CA ALA A 103 -6.51 5.55 15.90
C ALA A 103 -7.66 6.56 15.86
N LEU A 104 -7.53 7.67 16.61
CA LEU A 104 -8.51 8.76 16.60
C LEU A 104 -8.61 9.42 15.22
N ALA A 105 -7.49 9.71 14.58
CA ALA A 105 -7.46 10.25 13.22
C ALA A 105 -8.15 9.31 12.22
N THR A 106 -7.91 8.01 12.33
CA THR A 106 -8.54 6.99 11.48
C THR A 106 -10.05 6.96 11.64
N PHE A 107 -10.52 7.04 12.90
CA PHE A 107 -11.93 7.17 13.21
C PHE A 107 -12.52 8.44 12.60
N CYS A 108 -11.92 9.60 12.84
CA CYS A 108 -12.36 10.87 12.27
C CYS A 108 -12.37 10.86 10.73
N MET A 109 -11.33 10.29 10.09
CA MET A 109 -11.26 10.16 8.63
C MET A 109 -12.39 9.27 8.10
N THR A 110 -12.67 8.13 8.75
CA THR A 110 -13.73 7.21 8.34
C THR A 110 -15.09 7.89 8.42
N PHE A 111 -15.44 8.49 9.56
CA PHE A 111 -16.73 9.14 9.71
C PHE A 111 -16.87 10.43 8.91
N GLY A 112 -15.86 11.27 8.86
CA GLY A 112 -15.86 12.50 8.07
C GLY A 112 -16.02 12.25 6.57
N SER A 113 -15.23 11.30 6.03
CA SER A 113 -15.34 10.92 4.61
C SER A 113 -16.66 10.20 4.30
N SER A 114 -17.14 9.35 5.22
CA SER A 114 -18.44 8.69 5.07
C SER A 114 -19.60 9.71 5.09
N PHE A 115 -19.56 10.68 6.02
CA PHE A 115 -20.55 11.77 6.05
C PHE A 115 -20.56 12.55 4.73
N TYR A 116 -19.39 12.85 4.17
CA TYR A 116 -19.28 13.51 2.86
C TYR A 116 -19.96 12.68 1.76
N LEU A 117 -19.67 11.38 1.68
CA LEU A 117 -20.25 10.50 0.66
C LEU A 117 -21.76 10.38 0.79
N GLN A 118 -22.28 10.27 2.01
CA GLN A 118 -23.71 10.20 2.29
C GLN A 118 -24.41 11.53 1.95
N ARG A 119 -23.84 12.66 2.39
CA ARG A 119 -24.52 13.96 2.32
C ARG A 119 -24.51 14.56 0.91
N PHE A 120 -23.39 14.42 0.17
CA PHE A 120 -23.21 15.07 -1.14
C PHE A 120 -23.41 14.11 -2.31
N HIS A 121 -23.16 12.81 -2.11
CA HIS A 121 -23.29 11.80 -3.18
C HIS A 121 -24.43 10.81 -2.95
N ARG A 122 -25.15 10.93 -1.82
CA ARG A 122 -26.32 10.09 -1.47
C ARG A 122 -25.99 8.59 -1.44
N TRP A 123 -24.78 8.25 -1.02
CA TRP A 123 -24.43 6.86 -0.83
C TRP A 123 -25.13 6.27 0.40
N ASP A 124 -25.43 4.99 0.36
CA ASP A 124 -25.92 4.29 1.54
C ASP A 124 -24.86 4.28 2.65
N PRO A 125 -25.24 4.24 3.92
CA PRO A 125 -24.31 4.33 5.05
C PRO A 125 -23.26 3.22 5.04
N THR A 126 -23.63 1.99 4.65
CA THR A 126 -22.71 0.84 4.63
C THR A 126 -21.62 1.02 3.57
N SER A 127 -22.01 1.33 2.32
CA SER A 127 -21.05 1.59 1.24
C SER A 127 -20.17 2.81 1.55
N ALA A 128 -20.75 3.88 2.12
CA ALA A 128 -19.99 5.07 2.48
C ALA A 128 -18.96 4.81 3.57
N LEU A 129 -19.31 4.09 4.65
CA LEU A 129 -18.39 3.72 5.72
C LEU A 129 -17.25 2.82 5.23
N LEU A 130 -17.59 1.82 4.41
CA LEU A 130 -16.59 0.90 3.83
C LEU A 130 -15.65 1.61 2.86
N ALA A 131 -16.17 2.50 2.00
CA ALA A 131 -15.34 3.28 1.09
C ALA A 131 -14.41 4.25 1.83
N ALA A 132 -14.90 4.86 2.90
CA ALA A 132 -14.16 5.82 3.72
C ALA A 132 -13.07 5.18 4.58
N SER A 133 -13.22 3.92 5.01
CA SER A 133 -12.29 3.22 5.89
C SER A 133 -10.89 3.10 5.26
N PRO A 134 -9.82 3.63 5.89
CA PRO A 134 -8.48 3.61 5.32
C PRO A 134 -7.78 2.28 5.59
N GLY A 135 -7.34 1.60 4.54
CA GLY A 135 -6.56 0.35 4.61
C GLY A 135 -7.41 -0.90 4.35
N ALA A 136 -6.75 -2.06 4.34
CA ALA A 136 -7.39 -3.39 4.29
C ALA A 136 -8.37 -3.62 3.12
N LEU A 137 -8.07 -3.10 1.90
CA LEU A 137 -8.98 -3.20 0.73
C LEU A 137 -9.60 -4.61 0.57
N SER A 138 -8.80 -5.67 0.73
CA SER A 138 -9.29 -7.04 0.56
C SER A 138 -10.35 -7.43 1.60
N GLN A 139 -10.15 -7.05 2.87
CA GLN A 139 -11.12 -7.33 3.93
C GLN A 139 -12.39 -6.50 3.75
N ILE A 140 -12.24 -5.22 3.40
CA ILE A 140 -13.36 -4.32 3.12
C ILE A 140 -14.17 -4.83 1.93
N THR A 141 -13.53 -5.34 0.88
CA THR A 141 -14.23 -5.90 -0.28
C THR A 141 -15.04 -7.14 0.08
N ILE A 142 -14.50 -8.04 0.91
CA ILE A 142 -15.23 -9.22 1.40
C ILE A 142 -16.43 -8.79 2.23
N LEU A 143 -16.22 -7.91 3.21
CA LEU A 143 -17.29 -7.42 4.09
C LEU A 143 -18.34 -6.63 3.29
N ALA A 144 -17.95 -5.88 2.27
CA ALA A 144 -18.86 -5.18 1.39
C ALA A 144 -19.78 -6.16 0.63
N ALA A 145 -19.21 -7.24 0.10
CA ALA A 145 -19.98 -8.28 -0.58
C ALA A 145 -20.96 -8.99 0.37
N GLU A 146 -20.51 -9.32 1.60
CA GLU A 146 -21.36 -9.93 2.62
C GLU A 146 -22.53 -9.04 3.08
N LYS A 147 -22.33 -7.71 3.04
CA LYS A 147 -23.33 -6.72 3.46
C LYS A 147 -24.14 -6.13 2.30
N GLY A 148 -24.00 -6.66 1.08
CA GLY A 148 -24.72 -6.15 -0.10
C GLY A 148 -24.36 -4.71 -0.49
N ALA A 149 -23.18 -4.21 -0.09
CA ALA A 149 -22.73 -2.86 -0.40
C ALA A 149 -22.22 -2.74 -1.86
N ASP A 150 -22.11 -1.52 -2.39
CA ASP A 150 -21.61 -1.25 -3.75
C ASP A 150 -20.09 -1.49 -3.83
N VAL A 151 -19.70 -2.76 -4.00
CA VAL A 151 -18.30 -3.18 -4.11
C VAL A 151 -17.52 -2.43 -5.20
N PRO A 152 -18.06 -2.25 -6.42
CA PRO A 152 -17.40 -1.47 -7.46
C PRO A 152 -17.11 -0.01 -7.06
N ALA A 153 -18.08 0.68 -6.50
CA ALA A 153 -17.91 2.06 -6.05
C ALA A 153 -16.87 2.19 -4.92
N ILE A 154 -16.95 1.30 -3.93
CA ILE A 154 -15.97 1.20 -2.83
C ILE A 154 -14.56 0.98 -3.39
N ALA A 155 -14.39 0.04 -4.33
CA ALA A 155 -13.11 -0.24 -4.94
C ALA A 155 -12.53 0.97 -5.69
N VAL A 156 -13.36 1.75 -6.39
CA VAL A 156 -12.94 2.99 -7.06
C VAL A 156 -12.40 3.99 -6.05
N VAL A 157 -13.19 4.34 -5.03
CA VAL A 157 -12.80 5.36 -4.03
C VAL A 157 -11.50 4.97 -3.33
N GLN A 158 -11.37 3.72 -2.89
CA GLN A 158 -10.17 3.23 -2.21
C GLN A 158 -8.95 3.18 -3.13
N THR A 159 -9.11 2.72 -4.37
CA THR A 159 -8.01 2.63 -5.33
C THR A 159 -7.53 4.02 -5.75
N MET A 160 -8.43 4.96 -6.03
CA MET A 160 -8.08 6.35 -6.34
C MET A 160 -7.24 6.98 -5.23
N ARG A 161 -7.65 6.80 -3.97
CA ARG A 161 -6.90 7.31 -2.81
C ARG A 161 -5.46 6.82 -2.79
N VAL A 162 -5.26 5.51 -2.95
CA VAL A 162 -3.91 4.90 -2.97
C VAL A 162 -3.06 5.49 -4.09
N ILE A 163 -3.64 5.61 -5.28
CA ILE A 163 -2.92 6.08 -6.46
C ILE A 163 -2.55 7.54 -6.35
N ILE A 164 -3.51 8.39 -5.95
CA ILE A 164 -3.24 9.82 -5.77
C ILE A 164 -2.13 10.02 -4.72
N LEU A 165 -2.21 9.33 -3.58
CA LEU A 165 -1.16 9.42 -2.56
C LEU A 165 0.19 8.95 -3.07
N THR A 166 0.25 7.79 -3.72
CA THR A 166 1.53 7.23 -4.19
C THR A 166 2.16 8.10 -5.28
N ALA A 167 1.34 8.77 -6.11
CA ALA A 167 1.83 9.68 -7.15
C ALA A 167 2.17 11.08 -6.62
N ALA A 168 1.28 11.66 -5.80
CA ALA A 168 1.38 13.05 -5.40
C ALA A 168 2.28 13.27 -4.18
N LEU A 169 2.29 12.33 -3.22
CA LEU A 169 3.02 12.52 -1.96
C LEU A 169 4.54 12.71 -2.15
N PRO A 170 5.24 11.91 -2.98
CA PRO A 170 6.66 12.15 -3.27
C PRO A 170 6.91 13.52 -3.89
N LEU A 171 6.06 13.93 -4.81
CA LEU A 171 6.16 15.23 -5.48
C LEU A 171 5.95 16.38 -4.49
N VAL A 172 4.93 16.29 -3.65
CA VAL A 172 4.64 17.31 -2.61
C VAL A 172 5.81 17.42 -1.64
N LEU A 173 6.33 16.31 -1.13
CA LEU A 173 7.46 16.32 -0.20
C LEU A 173 8.74 16.89 -0.85
N ALA A 174 8.98 16.59 -2.12
CA ALA A 174 10.12 17.13 -2.85
C ALA A 174 9.98 18.64 -3.10
N LEU A 175 8.80 19.14 -3.50
CA LEU A 175 8.54 20.55 -3.75
C LEU A 175 8.59 21.40 -2.48
N THR A 176 8.26 20.82 -1.33
CA THR A 176 8.35 21.50 -0.03
C THR A 176 9.78 21.54 0.53
N GLY A 177 10.74 20.86 -0.11
CA GLY A 177 12.13 20.76 0.37
C GLY A 177 12.28 19.96 1.68
N ILE A 178 11.22 19.26 2.09
CA ILE A 178 11.13 18.56 3.38
C ILE A 178 11.66 17.13 3.28
N ALA A 179 11.73 16.56 2.07
CA ALA A 179 12.35 15.26 1.86
C ALA A 179 13.86 15.36 2.11
N PRO A 180 14.44 14.47 2.93
CA PRO A 180 15.88 14.48 3.15
C PRO A 180 16.64 14.37 1.83
N SER A 181 17.61 15.24 1.62
CA SER A 181 18.43 15.25 0.40
C SER A 181 19.50 14.15 0.39
N ALA A 182 19.70 13.45 1.50
CA ALA A 182 20.68 12.40 1.61
C ALA A 182 20.10 11.03 1.21
N PRO A 183 20.78 10.27 0.36
CA PRO A 183 20.36 8.89 0.05
C PRO A 183 20.34 8.03 1.33
N PRO A 184 19.45 7.02 1.43
CA PRO A 184 19.48 6.11 2.56
C PRO A 184 20.85 5.46 2.62
N VAL A 185 21.38 5.35 3.82
CA VAL A 185 22.56 4.52 4.04
C VAL A 185 22.10 3.06 3.99
N PHE A 186 21.92 2.57 2.76
CA PHE A 186 21.83 1.12 2.56
C PHE A 186 23.16 0.52 3.01
N ALA A 187 23.11 -0.70 3.49
CA ALA A 187 24.33 -1.44 3.76
C ALA A 187 25.28 -1.24 2.58
N SER A 188 26.44 -0.64 2.85
CA SER A 188 27.44 -0.31 1.84
C SER A 188 28.03 -1.59 1.20
N VAL A 189 27.84 -2.72 1.87
CA VAL A 189 28.32 -4.04 1.48
C VAL A 189 27.14 -4.84 0.93
N VAL A 190 27.31 -5.43 -0.23
CA VAL A 190 26.36 -6.40 -0.79
C VAL A 190 26.58 -7.73 -0.09
N ALA A 191 25.49 -8.37 0.33
CA ALA A 191 25.53 -9.68 0.97
C ALA A 191 26.25 -10.70 0.06
N SER A 192 27.11 -11.52 0.65
CA SER A 192 27.70 -12.66 -0.03
C SER A 192 26.57 -13.63 -0.50
N PRO A 193 26.85 -14.51 -1.46
CA PRO A 193 25.82 -15.45 -1.95
C PRO A 193 25.23 -16.32 -0.83
N LEU A 194 26.01 -16.69 0.17
CA LEU A 194 25.53 -17.48 1.32
C LEU A 194 24.66 -16.64 2.25
N GLU A 195 25.08 -15.43 2.59
CA GLU A 195 24.28 -14.48 3.39
C GLU A 195 22.96 -14.15 2.68
N LEU A 196 23.00 -13.93 1.35
CA LEU A 196 21.80 -13.66 0.55
C LEU A 196 20.82 -14.84 0.59
N ALA A 197 21.33 -16.07 0.43
CA ALA A 197 20.52 -17.28 0.52
C ALA A 197 19.89 -17.45 1.92
N ALA A 198 20.69 -17.24 2.98
CA ALA A 198 20.22 -17.29 4.36
C ALA A 198 19.16 -16.21 4.65
N LEU A 199 19.39 -14.97 4.18
CA LEU A 199 18.48 -13.85 4.34
C LEU A 199 17.13 -14.11 3.64
N ILE A 200 17.14 -14.60 2.40
CA ILE A 200 15.93 -14.94 1.65
C ILE A 200 15.21 -16.13 2.31
N ALA A 201 15.93 -17.16 2.72
CA ALA A 201 15.34 -18.31 3.39
C ALA A 201 14.67 -17.93 4.72
N ALA A 202 15.34 -17.14 5.56
CA ALA A 202 14.78 -16.62 6.81
C ALA A 202 13.55 -15.73 6.55
N ALA A 203 13.63 -14.84 5.56
CA ALA A 203 12.52 -13.98 5.17
C ALA A 203 11.28 -14.77 4.76
N ILE A 204 11.45 -15.80 3.92
CA ILE A 204 10.36 -16.69 3.48
C ILE A 204 9.81 -17.49 4.68
N ALA A 205 10.67 -18.05 5.53
CA ALA A 205 10.24 -18.83 6.68
C ALA A 205 9.37 -18.00 7.64
N VAL A 206 9.81 -16.80 8.01
CA VAL A 206 9.03 -15.91 8.89
C VAL A 206 7.76 -15.43 8.19
N ALA A 207 7.80 -15.14 6.89
CA ALA A 207 6.61 -14.76 6.12
C ALA A 207 5.55 -15.88 6.10
N LEU A 208 5.97 -17.15 5.96
CA LEU A 208 5.08 -18.31 6.03
C LEU A 208 4.49 -18.48 7.44
N LEU A 209 5.28 -18.33 8.50
CA LEU A 209 4.79 -18.39 9.88
C LEU A 209 3.73 -17.31 10.14
N LEU A 210 3.98 -16.06 9.72
CA LEU A 210 3.00 -14.99 9.83
C LEU A 210 1.74 -15.25 8.98
N ARG A 211 1.90 -15.87 7.82
CA ARG A 211 0.76 -16.27 6.97
C ARG A 211 -0.11 -17.33 7.64
N LEU A 212 0.48 -18.33 8.30
CA LEU A 212 -0.24 -19.32 9.09
C LEU A 212 -1.01 -18.65 10.25
N ALA A 213 -0.43 -17.63 10.87
CA ALA A 213 -1.09 -16.82 11.89
C ALA A 213 -2.11 -15.83 11.31
N LYS A 214 -2.40 -15.85 10.00
CA LYS A 214 -3.30 -14.91 9.29
C LYS A 214 -2.91 -13.45 9.48
N PHE A 215 -1.61 -13.19 9.69
CA PHE A 215 -1.10 -11.83 9.88
C PHE A 215 -1.20 -11.02 8.57
N PRO A 216 -1.60 -9.73 8.63
CA PRO A 216 -1.74 -8.90 7.44
C PRO A 216 -0.40 -8.65 6.75
N ALA A 217 -0.41 -8.59 5.42
CA ALA A 217 0.79 -8.36 4.60
C ALA A 217 1.99 -9.24 5.02
N SER A 218 1.72 -10.49 5.39
CA SER A 218 2.68 -11.45 5.97
C SER A 218 3.98 -11.58 5.18
N TRP A 219 3.92 -11.52 3.84
CA TRP A 219 5.10 -11.61 2.98
C TRP A 219 6.08 -10.44 3.19
N MET A 220 5.55 -9.22 3.32
CA MET A 220 6.38 -8.03 3.54
C MET A 220 6.85 -7.94 4.99
N PHE A 221 5.94 -8.07 5.97
CA PHE A 221 6.31 -7.95 7.38
C PHE A 221 7.18 -9.10 7.87
N GLY A 222 6.92 -10.33 7.41
CA GLY A 222 7.77 -11.47 7.75
C GLY A 222 9.20 -11.30 7.26
N ALA A 223 9.35 -10.86 6.02
CA ALA A 223 10.65 -10.54 5.45
C ALA A 223 11.34 -9.37 6.18
N MET A 224 10.58 -8.32 6.52
CA MET A 224 11.08 -7.17 7.27
C MET A 224 11.57 -7.58 8.67
N ILE A 225 10.78 -8.35 9.42
CA ILE A 225 11.15 -8.83 10.75
C ILE A 225 12.40 -9.72 10.70
N ALA A 226 12.44 -10.70 9.78
CA ALA A 226 13.60 -11.56 9.61
C ALA A 226 14.87 -10.77 9.31
N SER A 227 14.79 -9.85 8.35
CA SER A 227 15.89 -8.96 7.97
C SER A 227 16.32 -8.06 9.14
N SER A 228 15.35 -7.47 9.86
CA SER A 228 15.64 -6.61 11.02
C SER A 228 16.37 -7.35 12.13
N VAL A 229 16.01 -8.60 12.41
CA VAL A 229 16.68 -9.42 13.41
C VAL A 229 18.09 -9.77 12.96
N LEU A 230 18.27 -10.23 11.72
CA LEU A 230 19.58 -10.65 11.21
C LEU A 230 20.57 -9.48 11.13
N HIS A 231 20.14 -8.29 10.69
CA HIS A 231 20.99 -7.09 10.67
C HIS A 231 21.16 -6.48 12.06
N GLY A 232 20.10 -6.44 12.87
CA GLY A 232 20.14 -5.90 14.24
C GLY A 232 21.01 -6.69 15.19
N THR A 233 21.19 -8.00 14.96
CA THR A 233 22.11 -8.88 15.70
C THR A 233 23.50 -8.95 15.08
N ALA A 234 23.75 -8.26 13.96
CA ALA A 234 24.98 -8.31 13.18
C ALA A 234 25.36 -9.74 12.69
N LEU A 235 24.37 -10.63 12.55
CA LEU A 235 24.59 -11.95 11.93
C LEU A 235 24.76 -11.83 10.41
N ILE A 236 24.17 -10.81 9.80
CA ILE A 236 24.31 -10.44 8.39
C ILE A 236 24.53 -8.94 8.33
N GLU A 237 25.60 -8.52 7.66
CA GLU A 237 25.93 -7.10 7.46
C GLU A 237 25.59 -6.64 6.03
N GLY A 238 25.63 -7.55 5.06
CA GLY A 238 25.37 -7.29 3.68
C GLY A 238 23.89 -7.16 3.33
N GLY A 239 23.56 -6.12 2.54
CA GLY A 239 22.19 -5.91 2.04
C GLY A 239 21.92 -6.54 0.66
N LEU A 240 20.67 -6.45 0.19
CA LEU A 240 20.30 -6.88 -1.17
C LEU A 240 21.13 -6.13 -2.23
N PRO A 241 21.54 -6.81 -3.32
CA PRO A 241 22.13 -6.16 -4.47
C PRO A 241 21.27 -5.01 -5.01
N PRO A 242 21.85 -3.90 -5.51
CA PRO A 242 21.09 -2.74 -5.98
C PRO A 242 20.03 -3.08 -7.05
N TRP A 243 20.31 -4.03 -7.94
CA TRP A 243 19.33 -4.45 -8.94
C TRP A 243 18.11 -5.16 -8.35
N MET A 244 18.28 -5.95 -7.29
CA MET A 244 17.15 -6.59 -6.60
C MET A 244 16.25 -5.56 -5.91
N ARG A 245 16.86 -4.53 -5.30
CA ARG A 245 16.11 -3.40 -4.74
C ARG A 245 15.34 -2.64 -5.83
N GLY A 246 15.99 -2.40 -6.98
CA GLY A 246 15.33 -1.80 -8.14
C GLY A 246 14.12 -2.62 -8.63
N VAL A 247 14.29 -3.94 -8.74
CA VAL A 247 13.20 -4.86 -9.10
C VAL A 247 12.05 -4.79 -8.09
N ALA A 248 12.34 -4.72 -6.79
CA ALA A 248 11.31 -4.59 -5.76
C ALA A 248 10.52 -3.28 -5.91
N LEU A 249 11.20 -2.15 -6.15
CA LEU A 249 10.59 -0.84 -6.30
C LEU A 249 9.73 -0.73 -7.58
N VAL A 250 10.24 -1.18 -8.70
CA VAL A 250 9.48 -1.25 -9.96
C VAL A 250 8.30 -2.20 -9.82
N GLY A 251 8.54 -3.36 -9.23
CA GLY A 251 7.53 -4.40 -9.02
C GLY A 251 6.36 -3.91 -8.17
N ILE A 252 6.61 -3.23 -7.05
CA ILE A 252 5.51 -2.70 -6.21
C ILE A 252 4.75 -1.58 -6.93
N GLY A 253 5.43 -0.71 -7.67
CA GLY A 253 4.78 0.28 -8.53
C GLY A 253 3.86 -0.38 -9.56
N ALA A 254 4.34 -1.42 -10.24
CA ALA A 254 3.55 -2.19 -11.20
C ALA A 254 2.33 -2.87 -10.53
N VAL A 255 2.50 -3.50 -9.35
CA VAL A 255 1.40 -4.08 -8.57
C VAL A 255 0.31 -3.05 -8.28
N ILE A 256 0.70 -1.84 -7.86
CA ILE A 256 -0.26 -0.77 -7.58
C ILE A 256 -0.94 -0.32 -8.88
N GLY A 257 -0.19 -0.14 -9.97
CA GLY A 257 -0.71 0.25 -11.27
C GLY A 257 -1.73 -0.75 -11.86
N THR A 258 -1.52 -2.06 -11.67
CA THR A 258 -2.47 -3.09 -12.14
C THR A 258 -3.83 -3.06 -11.45
N ARG A 259 -3.96 -2.37 -10.30
CA ARG A 259 -5.27 -2.20 -9.64
C ARG A 259 -6.29 -1.51 -10.54
N PHE A 260 -5.84 -0.63 -11.44
CA PHE A 260 -6.71 0.03 -12.43
C PHE A 260 -7.28 -0.92 -13.48
N ALA A 261 -6.60 -2.01 -13.84
CA ALA A 261 -7.10 -2.96 -14.83
C ALA A 261 -8.41 -3.65 -14.42
N ARG A 262 -8.74 -3.61 -13.12
CA ARG A 262 -9.97 -4.20 -12.57
C ARG A 262 -11.14 -3.23 -12.50
N ILE A 263 -10.94 -1.95 -12.86
CA ILE A 263 -11.94 -0.90 -12.73
C ILE A 263 -12.49 -0.57 -14.12
N ARG A 264 -13.82 -0.66 -14.30
CA ARG A 264 -14.47 -0.21 -15.53
C ARG A 264 -14.38 1.32 -15.64
N LYS A 265 -14.04 1.83 -16.82
CA LYS A 265 -13.95 3.28 -17.07
C LYS A 265 -15.24 4.03 -16.71
N SER A 266 -16.41 3.46 -17.03
CA SER A 266 -17.70 4.05 -16.66
C SER A 266 -17.86 4.18 -15.16
N THR A 267 -17.54 3.13 -14.40
CA THR A 267 -17.59 3.13 -12.93
C THR A 267 -16.58 4.12 -12.33
N LEU A 268 -15.38 4.23 -12.92
CA LEU A 268 -14.40 5.23 -12.49
C LEU A 268 -14.95 6.66 -12.68
N LEU A 269 -15.47 6.97 -13.88
CA LEU A 269 -15.98 8.30 -14.20
C LEU A 269 -17.21 8.68 -13.38
N SER A 270 -18.10 7.73 -13.07
CA SER A 270 -19.28 8.00 -12.24
C SER A 270 -18.96 8.28 -10.79
N HIS A 271 -17.81 7.78 -10.25
CA HIS A 271 -17.46 7.93 -8.84
C HIS A 271 -16.22 8.79 -8.60
N VAL A 272 -15.63 9.40 -9.66
CA VAL A 272 -14.40 10.21 -9.52
C VAL A 272 -14.58 11.38 -8.56
N ASN A 273 -15.69 12.12 -8.65
CA ASN A 273 -15.96 13.26 -7.77
C ASN A 273 -16.17 12.82 -6.31
N ALA A 274 -16.88 11.70 -6.10
CA ALA A 274 -17.07 11.11 -4.80
C ALA A 274 -15.72 10.68 -4.19
N GLY A 275 -14.87 10.04 -5.00
CA GLY A 275 -13.53 9.63 -4.60
C GLY A 275 -12.61 10.80 -4.24
N LEU A 276 -12.56 11.83 -5.09
CA LEU A 276 -11.73 13.03 -4.86
C LEU A 276 -12.17 13.80 -3.61
N GLY A 277 -13.47 14.02 -3.45
CA GLY A 277 -13.98 14.75 -2.29
C GLY A 277 -13.81 13.97 -0.98
N SER A 278 -14.09 12.67 -0.98
CA SER A 278 -13.81 11.79 0.16
C SER A 278 -12.32 11.78 0.53
N PHE A 279 -11.45 11.74 -0.47
CA PHE A 279 -10.00 11.84 -0.28
C PHE A 279 -9.59 13.18 0.30
N ALA A 280 -10.14 14.30 -0.21
CA ALA A 280 -9.85 15.63 0.30
C ALA A 280 -10.23 15.76 1.79
N VAL A 281 -11.39 15.26 2.21
CA VAL A 281 -11.80 15.22 3.61
C VAL A 281 -10.80 14.41 4.45
N ALA A 282 -10.40 13.23 3.98
CA ALA A 282 -9.42 12.39 4.68
C ALA A 282 -8.06 13.10 4.84
N ILE A 283 -7.58 13.79 3.79
CA ILE A 283 -6.31 14.54 3.84
C ILE A 283 -6.39 15.73 4.80
N ILE A 284 -7.49 16.49 4.80
CA ILE A 284 -7.67 17.61 5.73
C ILE A 284 -7.63 17.11 7.17
N ILE A 285 -8.36 16.04 7.48
CA ILE A 285 -8.35 15.46 8.83
C ILE A 285 -6.96 14.93 9.18
N SER A 286 -6.30 14.20 8.27
CA SER A 286 -4.93 13.75 8.46
C SER A 286 -3.97 14.91 8.75
N ALA A 287 -4.05 16.02 8.01
CA ALA A 287 -3.21 17.20 8.20
C ALA A 287 -3.41 17.85 9.57
N ILE A 288 -4.63 17.89 10.08
CA ILE A 288 -4.91 18.38 11.44
C ILE A 288 -4.18 17.52 12.48
N PHE A 289 -4.25 16.20 12.39
CA PHE A 289 -3.57 15.31 13.32
C PHE A 289 -2.05 15.36 13.17
N VAL A 290 -1.54 15.49 11.94
CA VAL A 290 -0.11 15.75 11.70
C VAL A 290 0.34 17.01 12.42
N ALA A 291 -0.40 18.12 12.30
CA ALA A 291 -0.10 19.36 13.01
C ALA A 291 -0.11 19.18 14.54
N VAL A 292 -1.08 18.46 15.10
CA VAL A 292 -1.13 18.16 16.54
C VAL A 292 0.12 17.38 16.98
N ILE A 293 0.56 16.38 16.23
CA ILE A 293 1.75 15.58 16.58
C ILE A 293 3.00 16.44 16.53
N LEU A 294 3.15 17.29 15.51
CA LEU A 294 4.30 18.17 15.37
C LEU A 294 4.39 19.21 16.48
N LEU A 295 3.26 19.63 17.04
CA LEU A 295 3.20 20.53 18.18
C LEU A 295 3.44 19.84 19.53
N THR A 296 3.25 18.52 19.60
CA THR A 296 3.31 17.77 20.86
C THR A 296 4.50 16.82 20.96
N THR A 297 5.20 16.57 19.85
CA THR A 297 6.32 15.62 19.78
C THR A 297 7.46 16.18 18.92
N ASN A 298 8.65 15.62 19.08
CA ASN A 298 9.82 15.97 18.26
C ASN A 298 10.03 15.00 17.07
N VAL A 299 8.95 14.37 16.57
CA VAL A 299 9.02 13.47 15.42
C VAL A 299 9.18 14.29 14.14
N ARG A 300 9.96 13.78 13.19
CA ARG A 300 10.20 14.49 11.93
C ARG A 300 8.93 14.62 11.11
N PHE A 301 8.72 15.77 10.50
CA PHE A 301 7.54 16.09 9.69
C PHE A 301 7.24 15.02 8.62
N ALA A 302 8.25 14.63 7.84
CA ALA A 302 8.07 13.65 6.76
C ALA A 302 7.61 12.28 7.27
N ASP A 303 8.15 11.82 8.42
CA ASP A 303 7.75 10.54 9.04
C ASP A 303 6.27 10.57 9.42
N VAL A 304 5.83 11.67 10.07
CA VAL A 304 4.44 11.83 10.51
C VAL A 304 3.47 11.90 9.32
N VAL A 305 3.82 12.69 8.29
CA VAL A 305 2.99 12.83 7.09
C VAL A 305 2.76 11.49 6.41
N VAL A 306 3.83 10.69 6.20
CA VAL A 306 3.69 9.38 5.53
C VAL A 306 2.99 8.36 6.42
N ALA A 307 3.24 8.37 7.74
CA ALA A 307 2.58 7.48 8.69
C ALA A 307 1.07 7.75 8.80
N PHE A 308 0.66 9.01 8.75
CA PHE A 308 -0.75 9.43 8.86
C PHE A 308 -1.47 9.48 7.51
N ALA A 309 -0.75 9.43 6.39
CA ALA A 309 -1.35 9.39 5.06
C ALA A 309 -2.33 8.20 4.94
N PRO A 310 -3.58 8.41 4.46
CA PRO A 310 -4.57 7.34 4.33
C PRO A 310 -4.30 6.43 3.12
N GLY A 311 -3.06 5.97 2.95
CA GLY A 311 -2.58 5.14 1.85
C GLY A 311 -2.59 3.63 2.13
N ALA A 312 -2.25 2.84 1.12
CA ALA A 312 -2.00 1.41 1.29
C ALA A 312 -0.64 1.20 1.97
N MET A 313 -0.59 0.26 2.90
CA MET A 313 0.57 0.00 3.75
C MET A 313 1.84 -0.33 2.93
N ASP A 314 1.70 -1.22 1.96
CA ASP A 314 2.77 -1.61 1.05
C ASP A 314 3.33 -0.42 0.24
N ALA A 315 2.44 0.44 -0.27
CA ALA A 315 2.82 1.65 -0.99
C ALA A 315 3.52 2.68 -0.10
N MET A 316 3.00 2.90 1.11
CA MET A 316 3.57 3.89 2.05
C MET A 316 4.94 3.45 2.59
N LEU A 317 5.12 2.16 2.86
CA LEU A 317 6.43 1.62 3.23
C LEU A 317 7.44 1.70 2.09
N ALA A 318 7.01 1.41 0.86
CA ALA A 318 7.87 1.58 -0.31
C ALA A 318 8.25 3.06 -0.54
N LEU A 319 7.32 3.99 -0.31
CA LEU A 319 7.61 5.43 -0.34
C LEU A 319 8.56 5.85 0.80
N ALA A 320 8.36 5.34 2.02
CA ALA A 320 9.27 5.61 3.13
C ALA A 320 10.70 5.24 2.78
N LEU A 321 10.89 4.10 2.10
CA LEU A 321 12.19 3.66 1.62
C LEU A 321 12.80 4.63 0.61
N THR A 322 12.03 5.09 -0.39
CA THR A 322 12.54 5.96 -1.46
C THR A 322 12.73 7.41 -1.04
N LEU A 323 11.99 7.86 -0.03
CA LEU A 323 12.02 9.22 0.48
C LEU A 323 12.88 9.37 1.75
N HIS A 324 13.64 8.33 2.13
CA HIS A 324 14.52 8.32 3.31
C HIS A 324 13.80 8.64 4.63
N ILE A 325 12.57 8.17 4.74
CA ILE A 325 11.66 8.30 5.88
C ILE A 325 11.83 7.06 6.77
N ASP A 326 11.59 7.20 8.08
CA ASP A 326 11.71 6.10 9.03
C ASP A 326 10.71 4.96 8.71
N PRO A 327 11.18 3.82 8.17
CA PRO A 327 10.29 2.74 7.74
C PRO A 327 9.67 2.00 8.93
N ILE A 328 10.30 2.05 10.12
CA ILE A 328 9.77 1.40 11.33
C ILE A 328 8.60 2.23 11.85
N PHE A 329 8.78 3.55 11.97
CA PHE A 329 7.71 4.45 12.38
C PHE A 329 6.51 4.33 11.45
N VAL A 330 6.74 4.45 10.14
CA VAL A 330 5.68 4.30 9.13
C VAL A 330 5.03 2.93 9.18
N GLY A 331 5.83 1.86 9.26
CA GLY A 331 5.33 0.48 9.31
C GLY A 331 4.50 0.20 10.56
N ALA A 332 4.96 0.62 11.73
CA ALA A 332 4.24 0.46 13.00
C ALA A 332 2.87 1.17 12.96
N HIS A 333 2.83 2.40 12.43
CA HIS A 333 1.59 3.17 12.33
C HIS A 333 0.61 2.57 11.31
N HIS A 334 1.07 2.18 10.13
CA HIS A 334 0.22 1.56 9.13
C HIS A 334 -0.31 0.19 9.57
N LEU A 335 0.52 -0.61 10.26
CA LEU A 335 0.10 -1.88 10.85
C LEU A 335 -0.94 -1.66 11.96
N SER A 336 -0.68 -0.73 12.87
CA SER A 336 -1.63 -0.39 13.96
C SER A 336 -2.97 0.07 13.40
N ARG A 337 -2.96 0.93 12.37
CA ARG A 337 -4.18 1.33 11.66
C ARG A 337 -4.91 0.15 11.01
N PHE A 338 -4.16 -0.75 10.35
CA PHE A 338 -4.76 -1.94 9.76
C PHE A 338 -5.46 -2.80 10.82
N VAL A 339 -4.80 -3.09 11.93
CA VAL A 339 -5.37 -3.85 13.06
C VAL A 339 -6.59 -3.13 13.62
N PHE A 340 -6.48 -1.82 13.87
CA PHE A 340 -7.59 -1.00 14.37
C PHE A 340 -8.81 -1.06 13.45
N VAL A 341 -8.62 -0.81 12.14
CA VAL A 341 -9.70 -0.87 11.14
C VAL A 341 -10.30 -2.27 11.05
N SER A 342 -9.47 -3.33 11.06
CA SER A 342 -9.95 -4.72 10.97
C SER A 342 -10.84 -5.12 12.14
N ILE A 343 -10.53 -4.62 13.34
CA ILE A 343 -11.31 -4.91 14.56
C ILE A 343 -12.56 -4.03 14.63
N THR A 344 -12.42 -2.74 14.31
CA THR A 344 -13.51 -1.77 14.54
C THR A 344 -14.54 -1.72 13.41
N THR A 345 -14.14 -1.96 12.15
CA THR A 345 -15.05 -1.83 11.00
C THR A 345 -16.30 -2.70 11.08
N PRO A 346 -16.24 -4.00 11.46
CA PRO A 346 -17.47 -4.80 11.61
C PRO A 346 -18.44 -4.22 12.64
N GLY A 347 -17.91 -3.75 13.79
CA GLY A 347 -18.71 -3.11 14.83
C GLY A 347 -19.31 -1.77 14.38
N ILE A 348 -18.54 -0.94 13.68
CA ILE A 348 -19.01 0.33 13.11
C ILE A 348 -20.14 0.09 12.12
N ILE A 349 -20.03 -0.90 11.24
CA ILE A 349 -21.08 -1.22 10.27
C ILE A 349 -22.33 -1.77 10.98
N HIS A 350 -22.17 -2.59 12.01
CA HIS A 350 -23.30 -3.08 12.79
C HIS A 350 -24.08 -1.94 13.48
N LEU A 351 -23.38 -0.93 13.97
CA LEU A 351 -24.00 0.20 14.69
C LEU A 351 -24.53 1.30 13.76
N PHE A 352 -23.86 1.59 12.65
CA PHE A 352 -24.11 2.75 11.79
C PHE A 352 -24.41 2.39 10.33
N GLY A 353 -24.29 1.11 9.96
CA GLY A 353 -24.66 0.60 8.64
C GLY A 353 -26.18 0.50 8.48
N ARG A 354 -26.62 0.24 7.26
CA ARG A 354 -28.03 -0.05 6.98
C ARG A 354 -28.39 -1.39 7.61
N PRO A 355 -29.54 -1.50 8.32
CA PRO A 355 -30.07 -2.79 8.71
C PRO A 355 -30.24 -3.66 7.46
N GLN A 356 -29.86 -4.92 7.52
CA GLN A 356 -30.18 -5.88 6.47
C GLN A 356 -31.71 -5.99 6.48
N GLU A 357 -32.39 -5.56 5.40
CA GLU A 357 -33.77 -5.95 5.17
C GLU A 357 -33.71 -7.47 4.97
N ASP A 358 -34.24 -8.23 5.93
CA ASP A 358 -34.50 -9.63 5.71
C ASP A 358 -35.44 -9.71 4.52
N VAL A 359 -34.93 -10.20 3.40
CA VAL A 359 -35.75 -10.59 2.26
C VAL A 359 -36.43 -11.86 2.74
N ASP A 360 -37.54 -11.68 3.45
CA ASP A 360 -38.47 -12.76 3.70
C ASP A 360 -38.99 -13.23 2.33
N ASP A 361 -38.76 -14.50 2.03
CA ASP A 361 -39.18 -15.24 0.84
C ASP A 361 -40.71 -15.22 0.61
#